data_6706c30005573a3045d8d71827fd05b7
#
_entry.id   6706c30005573a3045d8d71827fd05b7
#
_cell.length_a   1.000
_cell.length_b   1.000
_cell.length_c   1.000
_cell.angle_alpha   90.00
_cell.angle_beta   90.00
_cell.angle_gamma   90.00
#
_symmetry.space_group_name_H-M   'P 1'
#
loop_
_entity.id
_entity.type
_entity.pdbx_description
1 polymer ?
#
loop_
_entity_poly.entity_id
_entity_poly.type
_entity_poly.pdbx_seq_one_letter_code
_entity_poly.pdbx_strand_id
1 'polypeptide(L)'
;MKASAIEFRLRMMIQIVIVSVAMWAPWVQPWDIKLRMSTLEWLALQIGRSGIVTFAVAVPVVIIFGIILAAIGAVLRVWGAAYLGYDVVHHENMQAGGVMAAGPYRYMRNPLYLGGWFMMAAISLLITPSGALFMVMLVAFFYLRLILGEEAFLVAQLGEPYQEYLRAVPRLVPRIRAGIPAVEAHPRWITAILAETTAVGSLITMATVPWTYDNIAALEGILISFIVSLIVRGLMKSPIPTIVFIAVTGASWGLVHLSAERAVLIGFGAALVVWAVMPRRHAVTDPQ
;
A
#
# COMPACT_ATOMS: atom_id res chain seq x y z
N MET A 1 4.56 -21.84 -6.82
CA MET A 1 3.76 -20.67 -6.43
C MET A 1 4.58 -19.39 -6.20
N LYS A 2 5.88 -19.36 -6.47
CA LYS A 2 6.75 -18.19 -6.33
C LYS A 2 6.45 -17.17 -7.41
N ALA A 3 6.52 -15.86 -7.10
CA ALA A 3 6.44 -14.82 -8.11
C ALA A 3 7.68 -14.85 -9.02
N SER A 4 7.49 -14.55 -10.30
CA SER A 4 8.58 -14.36 -11.24
C SER A 4 9.22 -12.98 -11.07
N ALA A 5 10.43 -12.78 -11.64
CA ALA A 5 11.07 -11.47 -11.66
C ALA A 5 10.21 -10.39 -12.36
N ILE A 6 9.44 -10.79 -13.37
CA ILE A 6 8.52 -9.89 -14.08
C ILE A 6 7.36 -9.47 -13.16
N GLU A 7 6.73 -10.41 -12.44
CA GLU A 7 5.66 -10.09 -11.48
C GLU A 7 6.18 -9.17 -10.37
N PHE A 8 7.40 -9.39 -9.87
CA PHE A 8 8.01 -8.52 -8.87
C PHE A 8 8.25 -7.11 -9.43
N ARG A 9 8.76 -7.00 -10.65
CA ARG A 9 8.99 -5.71 -11.33
C ARG A 9 7.68 -4.96 -11.57
N LEU A 10 6.62 -5.66 -11.96
CA LEU A 10 5.30 -5.09 -12.25
C LEU A 10 4.38 -5.05 -11.03
N ARG A 11 4.88 -5.32 -9.82
CA ARG A 11 4.05 -5.47 -8.62
C ARG A 11 3.10 -4.31 -8.34
N MET A 12 3.54 -3.07 -8.59
CA MET A 12 2.68 -1.89 -8.43
C MET A 12 1.57 -1.84 -9.47
N MET A 13 1.87 -2.16 -10.73
CA MET A 13 0.87 -2.20 -11.80
C MET A 13 -0.17 -3.29 -11.53
N ILE A 14 0.27 -4.49 -11.14
CA ILE A 14 -0.62 -5.59 -10.78
C ILE A 14 -1.51 -5.19 -9.60
N GLN A 15 -0.97 -4.53 -8.59
CA GLN A 15 -1.73 -4.06 -7.44
C GLN A 15 -2.77 -3.00 -7.83
N ILE A 16 -2.42 -2.06 -8.71
CA ILE A 16 -3.37 -1.07 -9.26
C ILE A 16 -4.49 -1.78 -10.01
N VAL A 17 -4.18 -2.76 -10.84
CA VAL A 17 -5.20 -3.55 -11.56
C VAL A 17 -6.12 -4.29 -10.59
N ILE A 18 -5.57 -4.93 -9.54
CA ILE A 18 -6.39 -5.60 -8.51
C ILE A 18 -7.35 -4.62 -7.85
N VAL A 19 -6.86 -3.45 -7.42
CA VAL A 19 -7.68 -2.40 -6.78
C VAL A 19 -8.74 -1.88 -7.75
N SER A 20 -8.36 -1.58 -9.00
CA SER A 20 -9.29 -1.10 -10.02
C SER A 20 -10.40 -2.11 -10.30
N VAL A 21 -10.05 -3.40 -10.49
CA VAL A 21 -11.05 -4.45 -10.71
C VAL A 21 -11.94 -4.64 -9.48
N ALA A 22 -11.41 -4.54 -8.27
CA ALA A 22 -12.19 -4.61 -7.03
C ALA A 22 -13.21 -3.47 -6.91
N MET A 23 -12.80 -2.25 -7.26
CA MET A 23 -13.68 -1.08 -7.25
C MET A 23 -14.76 -1.16 -8.33
N TRP A 24 -14.44 -1.74 -9.48
CA TRP A 24 -15.32 -1.83 -10.65
C TRP A 24 -15.95 -3.22 -10.81
N ALA A 25 -15.85 -4.12 -9.84
CA ALA A 25 -16.44 -5.46 -9.88
C ALA A 25 -17.98 -5.40 -10.03
N PRO A 26 -18.51 -5.33 -11.26
CA PRO A 26 -19.93 -5.06 -11.52
C PRO A 26 -20.77 -6.34 -11.51
N TRP A 27 -20.14 -7.50 -11.40
CA TRP A 27 -20.80 -8.79 -11.60
C TRP A 27 -21.86 -9.14 -10.56
N VAL A 28 -21.94 -8.39 -9.47
CA VAL A 28 -22.90 -8.64 -8.39
C VAL A 28 -23.76 -7.43 -8.04
N GLN A 29 -23.46 -6.23 -8.57
CA GLN A 29 -24.16 -4.99 -8.17
C GLN A 29 -24.33 -3.98 -9.30
N PRO A 30 -25.33 -3.08 -9.23
CA PRO A 30 -25.60 -2.04 -10.26
C PRO A 30 -24.38 -1.14 -10.50
N TRP A 31 -24.25 -0.64 -11.73
CA TRP A 31 -23.17 0.25 -12.17
C TRP A 31 -23.14 1.64 -11.49
N ASP A 32 -24.26 2.05 -10.88
CA ASP A 32 -24.31 3.34 -10.20
C ASP A 32 -23.56 3.29 -8.87
N ILE A 33 -22.39 3.91 -8.82
CA ILE A 33 -21.53 3.98 -7.62
C ILE A 33 -22.25 4.62 -6.44
N LYS A 34 -23.13 5.59 -6.68
CA LYS A 34 -23.86 6.30 -5.62
C LYS A 34 -24.94 5.45 -4.96
N LEU A 35 -25.44 4.43 -5.67
CA LEU A 35 -26.45 3.51 -5.17
C LEU A 35 -25.86 2.22 -4.58
N ARG A 36 -24.54 2.08 -4.56
CA ARG A 36 -23.88 0.88 -4.07
C ARG A 36 -23.65 0.96 -2.56
N MET A 37 -24.13 -0.05 -1.86
CA MET A 37 -23.81 -0.24 -0.44
C MET A 37 -22.33 -0.57 -0.28
N SER A 38 -21.62 0.17 0.57
CA SER A 38 -20.24 -0.14 0.96
C SER A 38 -20.18 -1.36 1.88
N THR A 39 -19.00 -1.96 1.98
CA THR A 39 -18.75 -3.05 2.95
C THR A 39 -18.96 -2.57 4.37
N LEU A 40 -18.60 -1.32 4.67
CA LEU A 40 -18.83 -0.70 5.97
C LEU A 40 -20.31 -0.70 6.33
N GLU A 41 -21.16 -0.18 5.44
CA GLU A 41 -22.61 -0.14 5.62
C GLU A 41 -23.21 -1.54 5.70
N TRP A 42 -22.76 -2.45 4.84
CA TRP A 42 -23.21 -3.84 4.84
C TRP A 42 -22.89 -4.54 6.16
N LEU A 43 -21.66 -4.41 6.68
CA LEU A 43 -21.27 -4.99 7.95
C LEU A 43 -22.07 -4.40 9.10
N ALA A 44 -22.23 -3.08 9.15
CA ALA A 44 -23.03 -2.41 10.17
C ALA A 44 -24.49 -2.89 10.15
N LEU A 45 -25.04 -3.11 8.95
CA LEU A 45 -26.39 -3.64 8.79
C LEU A 45 -26.49 -5.10 9.30
N GLN A 46 -25.52 -5.96 8.98
CA GLN A 46 -25.51 -7.36 9.47
C GLN A 46 -25.38 -7.42 10.99
N ILE A 47 -24.49 -6.60 11.58
CA ILE A 47 -24.32 -6.52 13.04
C ILE A 47 -25.61 -6.00 13.69
N GLY A 48 -26.24 -4.96 13.13
CA GLY A 48 -27.52 -4.46 13.63
C GLY A 48 -28.66 -5.49 13.55
N ARG A 49 -28.70 -6.27 12.46
CA ARG A 49 -29.70 -7.36 12.28
C ARG A 49 -29.48 -8.54 13.22
N SER A 50 -28.26 -8.76 13.69
CA SER A 50 -27.98 -9.84 14.66
C SER A 50 -28.65 -9.61 16.03
N GLY A 51 -29.11 -8.39 16.30
CA GLY A 51 -29.73 -8.00 17.58
C GLY A 51 -28.75 -7.80 18.73
N ILE A 52 -27.44 -7.98 18.52
CA ILE A 52 -26.39 -7.79 19.54
C ILE A 52 -26.27 -6.31 19.91
N VAL A 53 -26.32 -5.44 18.91
CA VAL A 53 -26.29 -3.96 19.05
C VAL A 53 -27.22 -3.32 18.05
N THR A 54 -27.65 -2.08 18.32
CA THR A 54 -28.44 -1.29 17.35
C THR A 54 -27.58 -0.89 16.15
N PHE A 55 -28.21 -0.62 15.00
CA PHE A 55 -27.51 -0.12 13.81
C PHE A 55 -26.72 1.16 14.10
N ALA A 56 -27.28 2.07 14.92
CA ALA A 56 -26.62 3.32 15.33
C ALA A 56 -25.29 3.07 16.08
N VAL A 57 -25.17 1.96 16.80
CA VAL A 57 -23.91 1.55 17.47
C VAL A 57 -23.02 0.75 16.51
N ALA A 58 -23.60 -0.05 15.62
CA ALA A 58 -22.83 -0.88 14.68
C ALA A 58 -21.99 -0.05 13.70
N VAL A 59 -22.52 1.09 13.21
CA VAL A 59 -21.79 1.98 12.29
C VAL A 59 -20.46 2.46 12.87
N PRO A 60 -20.41 3.16 14.02
CA PRO A 60 -19.13 3.61 14.59
C PRO A 60 -18.21 2.45 14.94
N VAL A 61 -18.70 1.28 15.32
CA VAL A 61 -17.88 0.09 15.59
C VAL A 61 -17.14 -0.35 14.32
N VAL A 62 -17.81 -0.43 13.18
CA VAL A 62 -17.17 -0.81 11.90
C VAL A 62 -16.20 0.26 11.43
N ILE A 63 -16.52 1.54 11.62
CA ILE A 63 -15.61 2.64 11.30
C ILE A 63 -14.33 2.56 12.14
N ILE A 64 -14.46 2.39 13.47
CA ILE A 64 -13.31 2.23 14.37
C ILE A 64 -12.46 1.03 13.97
N PHE A 65 -13.09 -0.09 13.61
CA PHE A 65 -12.39 -1.26 13.09
C PHE A 65 -11.57 -0.92 11.83
N GLY A 66 -12.15 -0.17 10.89
CA GLY A 66 -11.44 0.31 9.70
C GLY A 66 -10.25 1.21 10.02
N ILE A 67 -10.41 2.14 10.99
CA ILE A 67 -9.32 3.00 11.46
C ILE A 67 -8.19 2.17 12.09
N ILE A 68 -8.53 1.16 12.89
CA ILE A 68 -7.54 0.26 13.51
C ILE A 68 -6.76 -0.51 12.42
N LEU A 69 -7.43 -1.04 11.40
CA LEU A 69 -6.76 -1.71 10.29
C LEU A 69 -5.81 -0.77 9.55
N ALA A 70 -6.26 0.45 9.26
CA ALA A 70 -5.43 1.47 8.61
C ALA A 70 -4.22 1.88 9.48
N ALA A 71 -4.42 2.01 10.79
CA ALA A 71 -3.36 2.34 11.74
C ALA A 71 -2.30 1.23 11.82
N ILE A 72 -2.71 -0.03 11.93
CA ILE A 72 -1.80 -1.18 11.89
C ILE A 72 -1.02 -1.17 10.57
N GLY A 73 -1.72 -0.97 9.45
CA GLY A 73 -1.11 -0.87 8.13
C GLY A 73 -0.04 0.22 8.05
N ALA A 74 -0.38 1.45 8.45
CA ALA A 74 0.52 2.59 8.42
C ALA A 74 1.73 2.40 9.35
N VAL A 75 1.51 1.93 10.58
CA VAL A 75 2.58 1.68 11.56
C VAL A 75 3.57 0.64 11.04
N LEU A 76 3.09 -0.52 10.57
CA LEU A 76 3.95 -1.58 10.05
C LEU A 76 4.76 -1.14 8.83
N ARG A 77 4.14 -0.37 7.94
CA ARG A 77 4.83 0.12 6.74
C ARG A 77 5.87 1.17 7.07
N VAL A 78 5.51 2.19 7.84
CA VAL A 78 6.47 3.24 8.26
C VAL A 78 7.60 2.64 9.08
N TRP A 79 7.30 1.75 10.03
CA TRP A 79 8.32 1.08 10.85
C TRP A 79 9.24 0.21 10.00
N GLY A 80 8.68 -0.59 9.08
CA GLY A 80 9.48 -1.40 8.15
C GLY A 80 10.38 -0.54 7.24
N ALA A 81 9.81 0.50 6.63
CA ALA A 81 10.54 1.40 5.74
C ALA A 81 11.65 2.18 6.46
N ALA A 82 11.44 2.56 7.75
CA ALA A 82 12.43 3.30 8.53
C ALA A 82 13.76 2.55 8.71
N TYR A 83 13.69 1.22 8.80
CA TYR A 83 14.86 0.36 8.97
C TYR A 83 15.41 -0.20 7.65
N LEU A 84 14.55 -0.45 6.65
CA LEU A 84 15.00 -1.02 5.38
C LEU A 84 15.65 0.03 4.46
N GLY A 85 15.24 1.29 4.58
CA GLY A 85 15.67 2.37 3.73
C GLY A 85 14.84 2.51 2.45
N TYR A 86 14.83 3.74 1.91
CA TYR A 86 14.00 4.09 0.74
C TYR A 86 14.35 3.29 -0.50
N ASP A 87 15.65 3.17 -0.80
CA ASP A 87 16.12 2.55 -2.03
C ASP A 87 15.75 1.07 -2.13
N VAL A 88 15.82 0.33 -1.01
CA VAL A 88 15.47 -1.09 -0.98
C VAL A 88 13.96 -1.30 -1.10
N VAL A 89 13.16 -0.49 -0.40
CA VAL A 89 11.68 -0.60 -0.42
C VAL A 89 11.11 -0.37 -1.81
N HIS A 90 11.69 0.59 -2.57
CA HIS A 90 11.12 1.05 -3.84
C HIS A 90 11.91 0.60 -5.08
N HIS A 91 12.91 -0.26 -4.91
CA HIS A 91 13.68 -0.80 -6.04
C HIS A 91 12.81 -1.74 -6.89
N GLU A 92 12.95 -1.67 -8.21
CA GLU A 92 12.16 -2.48 -9.15
C GLU A 92 12.59 -3.95 -9.19
N ASN A 93 13.87 -4.20 -8.90
CA ASN A 93 14.43 -5.55 -8.83
C ASN A 93 14.64 -5.94 -7.36
N MET A 94 14.64 -7.26 -7.08
CA MET A 94 15.01 -7.79 -5.78
C MET A 94 16.46 -7.43 -5.46
N GLN A 95 16.71 -6.94 -4.24
CA GLN A 95 18.05 -6.58 -3.76
C GLN A 95 18.45 -7.43 -2.57
N ALA A 96 19.73 -7.82 -2.52
CA ALA A 96 20.33 -8.56 -1.44
C ALA A 96 21.44 -7.73 -0.80
N GLY A 97 21.07 -6.76 0.03
CA GLY A 97 22.01 -5.91 0.77
C GLY A 97 22.52 -6.50 2.09
N GLY A 98 22.15 -7.73 2.41
CA GLY A 98 22.44 -8.40 3.68
C GLY A 98 21.19 -8.79 4.46
N VAL A 99 21.34 -9.53 5.55
CA VAL A 99 20.23 -9.90 6.43
C VAL A 99 19.87 -8.71 7.32
N MET A 100 18.68 -8.12 7.07
CA MET A 100 18.19 -7.02 7.90
C MET A 100 17.64 -7.56 9.22
N ALA A 101 18.41 -7.40 10.29
CA ALA A 101 18.11 -7.91 11.63
C ALA A 101 17.74 -6.79 12.61
N ALA A 102 17.03 -5.74 12.15
CA ALA A 102 16.73 -4.55 12.94
C ALA A 102 15.23 -4.20 12.94
N GLY A 103 14.78 -3.45 13.91
CA GLY A 103 13.40 -2.97 14.02
C GLY A 103 12.36 -4.09 13.93
N PRO A 104 11.31 -3.95 13.09
CA PRO A 104 10.24 -4.94 12.96
C PRO A 104 10.73 -6.27 12.38
N TYR A 105 11.84 -6.29 11.64
CA TYR A 105 12.42 -7.49 11.02
C TYR A 105 12.96 -8.50 12.02
N ARG A 106 13.06 -8.13 13.29
CA ARG A 106 13.36 -9.06 14.39
C ARG A 106 12.16 -9.85 14.86
N TYR A 107 10.96 -9.38 14.58
CA TYR A 107 9.69 -9.96 15.04
C TYR A 107 8.95 -10.69 13.92
N MET A 108 9.04 -10.20 12.69
CA MET A 108 8.48 -10.79 11.48
C MET A 108 9.33 -10.42 10.26
N ARG A 109 9.38 -11.29 9.24
CA ARG A 109 10.21 -11.06 8.05
C ARG A 109 9.63 -10.04 7.07
N ASN A 110 8.30 -9.92 7.01
CA ASN A 110 7.60 -9.19 5.96
C ASN A 110 6.62 -8.12 6.48
N PRO A 111 7.09 -7.15 7.31
CA PRO A 111 6.22 -6.12 7.89
C PRO A 111 5.57 -5.23 6.83
N LEU A 112 6.28 -4.91 5.74
CA LEU A 112 5.76 -4.07 4.66
C LEU A 112 4.59 -4.72 3.91
N TYR A 113 4.69 -6.03 3.63
CA TYR A 113 3.60 -6.78 2.97
C TYR A 113 2.39 -6.93 3.90
N LEU A 114 2.63 -7.26 5.17
CA LEU A 114 1.55 -7.35 6.15
C LEU A 114 0.87 -6.00 6.35
N GLY A 115 1.63 -4.92 6.49
CA GLY A 115 1.09 -3.56 6.60
C GLY A 115 0.32 -3.14 5.36
N GLY A 116 0.81 -3.48 4.16
CA GLY A 116 0.11 -3.25 2.90
C GLY A 116 -1.22 -4.00 2.83
N TRP A 117 -1.26 -5.25 3.31
CA TRP A 117 -2.50 -6.02 3.36
C TRP A 117 -3.53 -5.40 4.32
N PHE A 118 -3.12 -4.97 5.52
CA PHE A 118 -4.01 -4.27 6.47
C PHE A 118 -4.54 -2.96 5.89
N MET A 119 -3.70 -2.19 5.20
CA MET A 119 -4.13 -0.99 4.50
C MET A 119 -5.19 -1.30 3.43
N MET A 120 -4.99 -2.34 2.61
CA MET A 120 -5.97 -2.75 1.59
C MET A 120 -7.26 -3.27 2.24
N ALA A 121 -7.18 -3.97 3.36
CA ALA A 121 -8.35 -4.40 4.13
C ALA A 121 -9.14 -3.20 4.68
N ALA A 122 -8.48 -2.14 5.15
CA ALA A 122 -9.14 -0.91 5.56
C ALA A 122 -9.86 -0.22 4.39
N ILE A 123 -9.17 -0.04 3.26
CA ILE A 123 -9.73 0.56 2.03
C ILE A 123 -10.92 -0.26 1.52
N SER A 124 -10.88 -1.58 1.66
CA SER A 124 -11.95 -2.46 1.20
C SER A 124 -13.29 -2.22 1.90
N LEU A 125 -13.29 -1.62 3.08
CA LEU A 125 -14.54 -1.24 3.78
C LEU A 125 -15.33 -0.15 3.03
N LEU A 126 -14.66 0.65 2.21
CA LEU A 126 -15.25 1.76 1.47
C LEU A 126 -15.85 1.34 0.12
N ILE A 127 -15.56 0.12 -0.34
CA ILE A 127 -16.07 -0.43 -1.60
C ILE A 127 -17.13 -1.51 -1.35
N THR A 128 -17.70 -2.04 -2.42
CA THR A 128 -18.76 -3.07 -2.32
C THR A 128 -18.27 -4.36 -1.64
N PRO A 129 -19.13 -5.12 -0.95
CA PRO A 129 -18.72 -6.37 -0.26
C PRO A 129 -18.06 -7.40 -1.17
N SER A 130 -18.54 -7.55 -2.41
CA SER A 130 -17.91 -8.44 -3.40
C SER A 130 -16.53 -7.95 -3.82
N GLY A 131 -16.40 -6.65 -4.07
CA GLY A 131 -15.11 -6.00 -4.37
C GLY A 131 -14.14 -6.11 -3.21
N ALA A 132 -14.62 -5.92 -1.98
CA ALA A 132 -13.82 -6.05 -0.76
C ALA A 132 -13.25 -7.46 -0.59
N LEU A 133 -14.10 -8.49 -0.70
CA LEU A 133 -13.67 -9.88 -0.63
C LEU A 133 -12.63 -10.19 -1.71
N PHE A 134 -12.89 -9.79 -2.96
CA PHE A 134 -11.98 -9.95 -4.08
C PHE A 134 -10.63 -9.29 -3.80
N MET A 135 -10.64 -8.02 -3.37
CA MET A 135 -9.41 -7.25 -3.09
C MET A 135 -8.59 -7.89 -1.97
N VAL A 136 -9.21 -8.18 -0.82
CA VAL A 136 -8.51 -8.73 0.35
C VAL A 136 -7.88 -10.08 0.02
N MET A 137 -8.62 -10.98 -0.65
CA MET A 137 -8.14 -12.32 -0.99
C MET A 137 -7.06 -12.29 -2.07
N LEU A 138 -7.25 -11.51 -3.13
CA LEU A 138 -6.30 -11.47 -4.24
C LEU A 138 -5.01 -10.75 -3.86
N VAL A 139 -5.07 -9.68 -3.06
CA VAL A 139 -3.88 -9.02 -2.52
C VAL A 139 -3.12 -9.96 -1.57
N ALA A 140 -3.82 -10.70 -0.69
CA ALA A 140 -3.18 -11.68 0.18
C ALA A 140 -2.44 -12.76 -0.64
N PHE A 141 -3.09 -13.32 -1.66
CA PHE A 141 -2.49 -14.30 -2.55
C PHE A 141 -1.29 -13.73 -3.31
N PHE A 142 -1.44 -12.53 -3.86
CA PHE A 142 -0.38 -11.86 -4.61
C PHE A 142 0.83 -11.55 -3.73
N TYR A 143 0.60 -10.99 -2.55
CA TYR A 143 1.68 -10.72 -1.60
C TYR A 143 2.40 -11.98 -1.14
N LEU A 144 1.65 -13.07 -0.90
CA LEU A 144 2.28 -14.35 -0.56
C LEU A 144 3.20 -14.83 -1.70
N ARG A 145 2.78 -14.68 -2.97
CA ARG A 145 3.63 -15.02 -4.12
C ARG A 145 4.90 -14.16 -4.17
N LEU A 146 4.78 -12.83 -3.93
CA LEU A 146 5.91 -11.93 -3.90
C LEU A 146 6.89 -12.29 -2.78
N ILE A 147 6.39 -12.54 -1.57
CA ILE A 147 7.19 -12.97 -0.41
C ILE A 147 7.96 -14.26 -0.73
N LEU A 148 7.30 -15.27 -1.29
CA LEU A 148 7.93 -16.54 -1.63
C LEU A 148 8.99 -16.40 -2.73
N GLY A 149 8.80 -15.46 -3.66
CA GLY A 149 9.78 -15.12 -4.68
C GLY A 149 11.00 -14.42 -4.10
N GLU A 150 10.77 -13.42 -3.26
CA GLU A 150 11.82 -12.66 -2.59
C GLU A 150 12.64 -13.49 -1.61
N GLU A 151 11.99 -14.29 -0.76
CA GLU A 151 12.69 -15.22 0.15
C GLU A 151 13.56 -16.22 -0.62
N ALA A 152 13.07 -16.75 -1.75
CA ALA A 152 13.86 -17.67 -2.58
C ALA A 152 15.07 -16.99 -3.23
N PHE A 153 14.92 -15.74 -3.67
CA PHE A 153 16.00 -14.93 -4.20
C PHE A 153 17.06 -14.66 -3.11
N LEU A 154 16.63 -14.23 -1.92
CA LEU A 154 17.53 -13.93 -0.82
C LEU A 154 18.27 -15.17 -0.31
N VAL A 155 17.63 -16.35 -0.28
CA VAL A 155 18.31 -17.62 0.02
C VAL A 155 19.41 -17.90 -1.00
N ALA A 156 19.14 -17.69 -2.29
CA ALA A 156 20.11 -17.93 -3.35
C ALA A 156 21.30 -16.96 -3.31
N GLN A 157 21.08 -15.72 -2.87
CA GLN A 157 22.10 -14.67 -2.84
C GLN A 157 22.92 -14.66 -1.53
N LEU A 158 22.27 -14.87 -0.39
CA LEU A 158 22.87 -14.71 0.94
C LEU A 158 23.23 -16.04 1.60
N GLY A 159 22.74 -17.17 1.08
CA GLY A 159 23.07 -18.50 1.57
C GLY A 159 22.63 -18.78 3.02
N GLU A 160 23.51 -19.45 3.78
CA GLU A 160 23.22 -19.92 5.15
C GLU A 160 22.80 -18.81 6.12
N PRO A 161 23.41 -17.61 6.16
CA PRO A 161 22.98 -16.54 7.06
C PRO A 161 21.49 -16.17 6.90
N TYR A 162 20.96 -16.21 5.67
CA TYR A 162 19.54 -15.94 5.46
C TYR A 162 18.66 -17.14 5.84
N GLN A 163 19.15 -18.37 5.67
CA GLN A 163 18.42 -19.56 6.10
C GLN A 163 18.27 -19.61 7.63
N GLU A 164 19.31 -19.23 8.39
CA GLU A 164 19.23 -19.09 9.85
C GLU A 164 18.17 -18.04 10.25
N TYR A 165 18.15 -16.90 9.55
CA TYR A 165 17.13 -15.89 9.75
C TYR A 165 15.71 -16.44 9.48
N LEU A 166 15.52 -17.25 8.42
CA LEU A 166 14.23 -17.88 8.11
C LEU A 166 13.76 -18.82 9.22
N ARG A 167 14.69 -19.53 9.90
CA ARG A 167 14.38 -20.43 11.03
C ARG A 167 14.02 -19.65 12.29
N ALA A 168 14.66 -18.49 12.52
CA ALA A 168 14.55 -17.71 13.74
C ALA A 168 13.32 -16.77 13.75
N VAL A 169 12.95 -16.19 12.60
CA VAL A 169 11.94 -15.14 12.50
C VAL A 169 10.76 -15.63 11.65
N PRO A 170 9.51 -15.50 12.11
CA PRO A 170 8.32 -15.93 11.36
C PRO A 170 8.05 -15.04 10.13
N ARG A 171 7.32 -15.59 9.15
CA ARG A 171 7.06 -14.92 7.87
C ARG A 171 6.18 -13.68 7.99
N LEU A 172 5.04 -13.78 8.65
CA LEU A 172 4.01 -12.72 8.72
C LEU A 172 3.52 -12.47 10.14
N VAL A 173 3.17 -13.52 10.90
CA VAL A 173 2.64 -13.36 12.26
C VAL A 173 3.78 -12.95 13.19
N PRO A 174 3.72 -11.75 13.82
CA PRO A 174 4.82 -11.27 14.65
C PRO A 174 4.96 -12.12 15.92
N ARG A 175 6.20 -12.37 16.33
CA ARG A 175 6.48 -12.90 17.66
C ARG A 175 6.39 -11.80 18.71
N ILE A 176 5.95 -12.12 19.90
CA ILE A 176 5.94 -11.19 21.05
C ILE A 176 7.39 -10.83 21.44
N ARG A 177 8.29 -11.81 21.36
CA ARG A 177 9.73 -11.61 21.63
C ARG A 177 10.52 -11.65 20.33
N ALA A 178 11.54 -10.79 20.23
CA ALA A 178 12.42 -10.77 19.06
C ALA A 178 13.07 -12.14 18.85
N GLY A 179 13.05 -12.63 17.59
CA GLY A 179 13.62 -13.93 17.23
C GLY A 179 15.16 -13.91 17.11
N ILE A 180 15.75 -12.70 16.99
CA ILE A 180 17.19 -12.48 16.80
C ILE A 180 17.66 -11.28 17.64
N PRO A 181 18.96 -11.21 18.00
CA PRO A 181 19.55 -10.07 18.70
C PRO A 181 19.36 -8.76 17.92
N ALA A 182 19.44 -7.63 18.61
CA ALA A 182 19.43 -6.33 17.96
C ALA A 182 20.77 -6.12 17.24
N VAL A 183 20.70 -5.70 15.98
CA VAL A 183 21.82 -5.10 15.27
C VAL A 183 21.69 -3.60 15.38
N GLU A 184 22.80 -2.90 15.56
CA GLU A 184 22.83 -1.45 15.58
C GLU A 184 22.39 -0.91 14.22
N ALA A 185 21.26 -0.18 14.20
CA ALA A 185 20.71 0.40 13.01
C ALA A 185 19.96 1.69 13.37
N HIS A 186 20.21 2.73 12.61
CA HIS A 186 19.58 4.05 12.81
C HIS A 186 18.34 4.19 11.92
N PRO A 187 17.12 4.22 12.49
CA PRO A 187 15.89 4.34 11.71
C PRO A 187 15.76 5.72 11.09
N ARG A 188 15.40 5.78 9.81
CA ARG A 188 15.19 7.02 9.05
C ARG A 188 13.70 7.37 9.01
N TRP A 189 13.14 7.83 10.13
CA TRP A 189 11.70 8.05 10.30
C TRP A 189 11.10 9.04 9.31
N ILE A 190 11.72 10.22 9.10
CA ILE A 190 11.20 11.24 8.18
C ILE A 190 11.14 10.70 6.76
N THR A 191 12.23 10.07 6.30
CA THR A 191 12.29 9.45 4.97
C THR A 191 11.24 8.35 4.81
N ALA A 192 11.02 7.54 5.85
CA ALA A 192 10.01 6.48 5.85
C ALA A 192 8.58 7.04 5.79
N ILE A 193 8.24 8.06 6.56
CA ILE A 193 6.94 8.71 6.52
C ILE A 193 6.66 9.29 5.12
N LEU A 194 7.65 9.97 4.53
CA LEU A 194 7.54 10.52 3.18
C LEU A 194 7.40 9.40 2.13
N ALA A 195 8.17 8.32 2.25
CA ALA A 195 8.09 7.17 1.35
C ALA A 195 6.73 6.45 1.45
N GLU A 196 6.14 6.40 2.64
CA GLU A 196 4.89 5.70 2.96
C GLU A 196 3.68 6.65 3.04
N THR A 197 3.72 7.77 2.33
CA THR A 197 2.65 8.78 2.29
C THR A 197 1.28 8.17 1.95
N THR A 198 1.21 7.14 1.10
CA THR A 198 -0.04 6.44 0.80
C THR A 198 -0.63 5.78 2.05
N ALA A 199 0.19 5.13 2.86
CA ALA A 199 -0.29 4.43 4.06
C ALA A 199 -0.71 5.43 5.15
N VAL A 200 0.08 6.48 5.35
CA VAL A 200 -0.25 7.56 6.29
C VAL A 200 -1.51 8.31 5.85
N GLY A 201 -1.60 8.66 4.57
CA GLY A 201 -2.77 9.34 4.01
C GLY A 201 -4.03 8.48 4.07
N SER A 202 -3.92 7.17 3.84
CA SER A 202 -5.04 6.24 4.01
C SER A 202 -5.53 6.20 5.46
N LEU A 203 -4.62 6.22 6.44
CA LEU A 203 -4.99 6.32 7.85
C LEU A 203 -5.72 7.62 8.16
N ILE A 204 -5.17 8.76 7.71
CA ILE A 204 -5.79 10.08 7.92
C ILE A 204 -7.18 10.10 7.30
N THR A 205 -7.32 9.61 6.08
CA THR A 205 -8.61 9.57 5.37
C THR A 205 -9.61 8.67 6.10
N MET A 206 -9.22 7.47 6.50
CA MET A 206 -10.10 6.60 7.29
C MET A 206 -10.52 7.24 8.62
N ALA A 207 -9.62 8.00 9.25
CA ALA A 207 -9.93 8.72 10.48
C ALA A 207 -10.93 9.88 10.26
N THR A 208 -11.12 10.40 9.04
CA THR A 208 -12.13 11.43 8.73
C THR A 208 -13.52 10.88 8.45
N VAL A 209 -13.65 9.60 8.13
CA VAL A 209 -14.95 8.95 7.82
C VAL A 209 -16.02 9.19 8.91
N PRO A 210 -15.72 9.18 10.24
CA PRO A 210 -16.71 9.44 11.27
C PRO A 210 -17.40 10.82 11.17
N TRP A 211 -16.74 11.79 10.57
CA TRP A 211 -17.28 13.14 10.44
C TRP A 211 -18.00 13.38 9.10
N THR A 212 -17.55 12.70 8.05
CA THR A 212 -18.08 12.90 6.70
C THR A 212 -19.21 11.93 6.38
N TYR A 213 -19.12 10.71 6.87
CA TYR A 213 -19.96 9.56 6.47
C TYR A 213 -20.07 9.41 4.95
N ASP A 214 -19.05 9.88 4.22
CA ASP A 214 -18.98 9.87 2.77
C ASP A 214 -17.86 8.94 2.29
N ASN A 215 -18.25 7.77 1.80
CA ASN A 215 -17.31 6.76 1.30
C ASN A 215 -16.62 7.22 0.01
N ILE A 216 -17.28 8.07 -0.81
CA ILE A 216 -16.69 8.59 -2.04
C ILE A 216 -15.60 9.59 -1.71
N ALA A 217 -15.88 10.55 -0.83
CA ALA A 217 -14.89 11.51 -0.36
C ALA A 217 -13.67 10.79 0.29
N ALA A 218 -13.92 9.70 1.01
CA ALA A 218 -12.84 8.89 1.57
C ALA A 218 -12.01 8.20 0.49
N LEU A 219 -12.62 7.63 -0.55
CA LEU A 219 -11.90 7.03 -1.68
C LEU A 219 -11.09 8.08 -2.46
N GLU A 220 -11.64 9.27 -2.68
CA GLU A 220 -10.93 10.41 -3.27
C GLU A 220 -9.73 10.83 -2.42
N GLY A 221 -9.87 10.92 -1.11
CA GLY A 221 -8.77 11.24 -0.20
C GLY A 221 -7.64 10.20 -0.26
N ILE A 222 -7.97 8.92 -0.38
CA ILE A 222 -6.99 7.83 -0.57
C ILE A 222 -6.30 7.97 -1.93
N LEU A 223 -7.04 8.26 -2.99
CA LEU A 223 -6.48 8.50 -4.32
C LEU A 223 -5.53 9.70 -4.34
N ILE A 224 -5.92 10.81 -3.71
CA ILE A 224 -5.06 12.00 -3.53
C ILE A 224 -3.79 11.61 -2.78
N SER A 225 -3.89 10.86 -1.68
CA SER A 225 -2.74 10.39 -0.91
C SER A 225 -1.80 9.52 -1.74
N PHE A 226 -2.33 8.69 -2.63
CA PHE A 226 -1.55 7.89 -3.57
C PHE A 226 -0.84 8.77 -4.60
N ILE A 227 -1.52 9.75 -5.20
CA ILE A 227 -0.92 10.71 -6.13
C ILE A 227 0.19 11.51 -5.45
N VAL A 228 -0.05 12.04 -4.25
CA VAL A 228 0.96 12.73 -3.45
C VAL A 228 2.16 11.82 -3.18
N SER A 229 1.93 10.55 -2.87
CA SER A 229 3.02 9.57 -2.69
C SER A 229 3.88 9.40 -3.95
N LEU A 230 3.26 9.35 -5.14
CA LEU A 230 4.00 9.26 -6.40
C LEU A 230 4.85 10.53 -6.64
N ILE A 231 4.29 11.71 -6.34
CA ILE A 231 4.99 12.99 -6.45
C ILE A 231 6.19 13.03 -5.48
N VAL A 232 5.97 12.70 -4.21
CA VAL A 232 7.05 12.68 -3.20
C VAL A 232 8.16 11.72 -3.61
N ARG A 233 7.82 10.52 -4.05
CA ARG A 233 8.79 9.53 -4.53
C ARG A 233 9.55 10.03 -5.77
N GLY A 234 8.86 10.69 -6.69
CA GLY A 234 9.47 11.31 -7.86
C GLY A 234 10.47 12.40 -7.46
N LEU A 235 10.10 13.28 -6.53
CA LEU A 235 10.97 14.34 -6.01
C LEU A 235 12.21 13.78 -5.29
N MET A 236 12.05 12.72 -4.50
CA MET A 236 13.16 12.05 -3.82
C MET A 236 14.14 11.39 -4.79
N LYS A 237 13.65 10.89 -5.93
CA LYS A 237 14.46 10.18 -6.94
C LYS A 237 15.06 11.13 -8.00
N SER A 238 14.29 12.11 -8.46
CA SER A 238 14.64 13.02 -9.55
C SER A 238 13.80 14.31 -9.47
N PRO A 239 14.28 15.33 -8.75
CA PRO A 239 13.47 16.51 -8.48
C PRO A 239 13.09 17.28 -9.75
N ILE A 240 14.02 17.50 -10.69
CA ILE A 240 13.77 18.33 -11.87
C ILE A 240 12.65 17.75 -12.76
N PRO A 241 12.72 16.49 -13.25
CA PRO A 241 11.65 15.93 -14.06
C PRO A 241 10.30 15.91 -13.34
N THR A 242 10.30 15.68 -12.00
CA THR A 242 9.07 15.66 -11.22
C THR A 242 8.45 17.04 -11.11
N ILE A 243 9.25 18.10 -10.89
CA ILE A 243 8.77 19.49 -10.88
C ILE A 243 8.20 19.88 -12.25
N VAL A 244 8.89 19.54 -13.34
CA VAL A 244 8.39 19.79 -14.71
C VAL A 244 7.06 19.07 -14.93
N PHE A 245 6.95 17.82 -14.52
CA PHE A 245 5.70 17.06 -14.62
C PHE A 245 4.55 17.71 -13.84
N ILE A 246 4.77 18.13 -12.59
CA ILE A 246 3.76 18.81 -11.76
C ILE A 246 3.34 20.13 -12.44
N ALA A 247 4.31 20.91 -12.95
CA ALA A 247 4.04 22.19 -13.61
C ALA A 247 3.20 21.99 -14.89
N VAL A 248 3.57 21.01 -15.73
CA VAL A 248 2.82 20.69 -16.97
C VAL A 248 1.42 20.19 -16.66
N THR A 249 1.28 19.30 -15.68
CA THR A 249 -0.02 18.76 -15.28
C THR A 249 -0.92 19.85 -14.67
N GLY A 250 -0.36 20.70 -13.82
CA GLY A 250 -1.06 21.83 -13.22
C GLY A 250 -1.49 22.89 -14.24
N ALA A 251 -0.62 23.20 -15.22
CA ALA A 251 -0.95 24.10 -16.32
C ALA A 251 -2.05 23.51 -17.23
N SER A 252 -1.97 22.21 -17.52
CA SER A 252 -2.99 21.50 -18.30
C SER A 252 -4.34 21.49 -17.59
N TRP A 253 -4.35 21.37 -16.28
CA TRP A 253 -5.55 21.50 -15.46
C TRP A 253 -6.15 22.92 -15.55
N GLY A 254 -5.32 23.95 -15.40
CA GLY A 254 -5.78 25.33 -15.45
C GLY A 254 -6.33 25.77 -16.82
N LEU A 255 -5.87 25.15 -17.92
CA LEU A 255 -6.29 25.43 -19.28
C LEU A 255 -7.58 24.71 -19.69
N VAL A 256 -7.89 23.58 -19.08
CA VAL A 256 -9.07 22.79 -19.41
C VAL A 256 -10.02 22.87 -18.23
N HIS A 257 -11.11 23.64 -18.32
CA HIS A 257 -12.19 23.68 -17.31
C HIS A 257 -12.93 22.33 -17.24
N LEU A 258 -12.21 21.29 -16.86
CA LEU A 258 -12.75 19.95 -16.65
C LEU A 258 -13.34 19.83 -15.24
N SER A 259 -14.36 19.01 -15.10
CA SER A 259 -14.83 18.59 -13.78
C SER A 259 -13.63 17.98 -13.01
N ALA A 260 -13.59 18.20 -11.70
CA ALA A 260 -12.48 17.71 -10.85
C ALA A 260 -12.19 16.20 -11.07
N GLU A 261 -13.24 15.40 -11.29
CA GLU A 261 -13.13 13.96 -11.55
C GLU A 261 -12.30 13.63 -12.82
N ARG A 262 -12.54 14.35 -13.91
CA ARG A 262 -11.80 14.13 -15.19
C ARG A 262 -10.36 14.63 -15.09
N ALA A 263 -10.14 15.74 -14.41
CA ALA A 263 -8.80 16.29 -14.19
C ALA A 263 -7.95 15.33 -13.36
N VAL A 264 -8.51 14.70 -12.32
CA VAL A 264 -7.83 13.66 -11.51
C VAL A 264 -7.48 12.45 -12.36
N LEU A 265 -8.39 11.95 -13.20
CA LEU A 265 -8.15 10.80 -14.07
C LEU A 265 -7.06 11.09 -15.12
N ILE A 266 -7.07 12.28 -15.73
CA ILE A 266 -6.07 12.70 -16.70
C ILE A 266 -4.71 12.90 -16.01
N GLY A 267 -4.69 13.55 -14.84
CA GLY A 267 -3.48 13.72 -14.05
C GLY A 267 -2.86 12.39 -13.63
N PHE A 268 -3.68 11.43 -13.22
CA PHE A 268 -3.26 10.08 -12.86
C PHE A 268 -2.72 9.31 -14.07
N GLY A 269 -3.42 9.35 -15.21
CA GLY A 269 -2.97 8.73 -16.45
C GLY A 269 -1.64 9.32 -16.93
N ALA A 270 -1.49 10.64 -16.89
CA ALA A 270 -0.25 11.34 -17.24
C ALA A 270 0.90 10.99 -16.28
N ALA A 271 0.61 10.88 -14.97
CA ALA A 271 1.60 10.45 -13.97
C ALA A 271 2.12 9.05 -14.23
N LEU A 272 1.23 8.12 -14.57
CA LEU A 272 1.61 6.74 -14.94
C LEU A 272 2.46 6.70 -16.20
N VAL A 273 2.11 7.47 -17.23
CA VAL A 273 2.86 7.53 -18.49
C VAL A 273 4.25 8.10 -18.26
N VAL A 274 4.38 9.23 -17.56
CA VAL A 274 5.68 9.84 -17.25
C VAL A 274 6.52 8.91 -16.38
N TRP A 275 5.92 8.24 -15.38
CA TRP A 275 6.62 7.27 -14.55
C TRP A 275 7.11 6.07 -15.38
N ALA A 276 6.33 5.60 -16.36
CA ALA A 276 6.69 4.48 -17.24
C ALA A 276 7.79 4.85 -18.25
N VAL A 277 7.81 6.11 -18.70
CA VAL A 277 8.72 6.60 -19.77
C VAL A 277 10.00 7.24 -19.18
N MET A 278 10.03 7.61 -17.89
CA MET A 278 11.23 8.19 -17.28
C MET A 278 12.45 7.29 -17.44
N PRO A 279 13.56 7.83 -18.03
CA PRO A 279 14.80 7.05 -18.19
C PRO A 279 15.30 6.61 -16.81
N ARG A 280 15.36 5.31 -16.61
CA ARG A 280 15.87 4.68 -15.40
C ARG A 280 17.38 4.85 -15.41
N ARG A 281 17.93 5.68 -14.52
CA ARG A 281 19.38 5.74 -14.33
C ARG A 281 19.81 4.34 -13.87
N HIS A 282 20.47 3.59 -14.75
CA HIS A 282 21.27 2.46 -14.35
C HIS A 282 22.30 2.99 -13.35
N ALA A 283 22.30 2.45 -12.14
CA ALA A 283 23.42 2.65 -11.25
C ALA A 283 24.64 2.15 -12.00
N VAL A 284 25.53 3.08 -12.36
CA VAL A 284 26.85 2.74 -12.84
C VAL A 284 27.51 2.03 -11.65
N THR A 285 27.65 0.72 -11.73
CA THR A 285 28.56 -0.03 -10.89
C THR A 285 29.96 0.43 -11.28
N ASP A 286 30.56 1.32 -10.47
CA ASP A 286 31.98 1.54 -10.52
C ASP A 286 32.69 0.22 -10.17
N PRO A 287 33.54 -0.30 -11.05
CA PRO A 287 34.38 -1.44 -10.72
C PRO A 287 35.60 -0.93 -9.95
N GLN A 288 35.64 -1.15 -8.63
CA GLN A 288 36.89 -1.25 -7.85
C GLN A 288 36.85 -2.48 -6.99
#